data_b2406ad64c2538ff9510db93ac185eb2
#
_entry.id   b2406ad64c2538ff9510db93ac185eb2
#
_cell.length_a   1.000
_cell.length_b   1.000
_cell.length_c   1.000
_cell.angle_alpha   90.00
_cell.angle_beta   90.00
_cell.angle_gamma   90.00
#
_symmetry.space_group_name_H-M   'P 1'
#
loop_
_entity.id
_entity.type
_entity.pdbx_description
1 polymer ?
#
loop_
_entity_poly.entity_id
_entity_poly.type
_entity_poly.pdbx_seq_one_letter_code
_entity_poly.pdbx_strand_id
1 'polypeptide(L)'
;MKLGRNWIACFCVFAFALTTFAQEQEAVRPSGVPEPLAKDSPPKATRARSRHPHAKIKAASTEEGDQVSPPPVSGGVPATGARSVMMVDARTGKTLYEKNADEIRPAASTQKLLTALIITEHGFLDQPVRVEFSDTLAEPVKLNIKPGDTYQRIDLLRALLVKSPNDVARCLARDNAGSIEAFAEAMNQRARELGATHSHFVNPNGLPVPGQYSSARDLSIIARAAYANPTIRSIVCLPQLAFRYANGRTRELENTNKVLRRSPYCNGMKTGYTEAAGHCLICSGSRPGRDIIVVVLGDSTAVWRDASALLSWGLWM
;
A
#
# COMPACT_ATOMS: atom_id res chain seq x y z
N MET A 1 -26.85 24.21 -61.40
CA MET A 1 -26.33 22.95 -61.95
C MET A 1 -26.01 22.08 -60.76
N LYS A 2 -26.93 21.18 -60.31
CA LYS A 2 -27.13 19.74 -60.67
C LYS A 2 -25.85 18.95 -60.54
N LEU A 3 -25.78 18.07 -59.57
CA LEU A 3 -25.90 16.61 -59.37
C LEU A 3 -25.21 16.30 -58.01
N GLY A 4 -25.70 15.68 -56.97
CA GLY A 4 -26.64 14.60 -56.85
C GLY A 4 -25.99 13.23 -57.00
N ARG A 5 -25.66 12.52 -55.87
CA ARG A 5 -25.67 11.03 -55.88
C ARG A 5 -25.69 10.44 -54.47
N ASN A 6 -26.79 9.74 -54.23
CA ASN A 6 -27.07 8.80 -53.16
C ASN A 6 -26.08 7.64 -53.17
N TRP A 7 -25.74 7.09 -51.97
CA TRP A 7 -25.38 5.69 -51.84
C TRP A 7 -26.18 5.03 -50.67
N ILE A 8 -26.69 3.91 -51.05
CA ILE A 8 -27.70 3.06 -50.47
C ILE A 8 -27.16 2.27 -49.31
N ALA A 9 -28.00 2.13 -48.28
CA ALA A 9 -27.83 1.18 -47.18
C ALA A 9 -27.86 -0.29 -47.67
N CYS A 10 -27.01 -1.13 -47.12
CA CYS A 10 -27.11 -2.56 -47.26
C CYS A 10 -27.27 -3.19 -45.86
N PHE A 11 -28.51 -3.56 -45.53
CA PHE A 11 -28.87 -4.43 -44.42
C PHE A 11 -28.61 -5.87 -44.82
N CYS A 12 -27.75 -6.58 -44.13
CA CYS A 12 -27.70 -8.04 -44.13
C CYS A 12 -28.20 -8.57 -42.81
N VAL A 13 -29.45 -9.05 -42.84
CA VAL A 13 -30.06 -9.87 -41.81
C VAL A 13 -29.56 -11.30 -42.00
N PHE A 14 -28.88 -11.86 -40.98
CA PHE A 14 -28.67 -13.31 -40.91
C PHE A 14 -29.45 -13.86 -39.74
N ALA A 15 -30.55 -14.51 -40.08
CA ALA A 15 -31.28 -15.39 -39.18
C ALA A 15 -30.55 -16.74 -39.15
N PHE A 16 -30.21 -17.26 -37.99
CA PHE A 16 -29.83 -18.64 -37.79
C PHE A 16 -30.77 -19.31 -36.78
N ALA A 17 -31.28 -20.46 -37.26
CA ALA A 17 -32.32 -21.28 -36.68
C ALA A 17 -31.87 -21.95 -35.38
N LEU A 18 -32.78 -22.00 -34.41
CA LEU A 18 -32.80 -22.90 -33.28
C LEU A 18 -32.98 -24.35 -33.73
N THR A 19 -32.07 -25.24 -33.39
CA THR A 19 -32.32 -26.69 -33.32
C THR A 19 -32.09 -27.14 -31.89
N THR A 20 -33.18 -27.47 -31.24
CA THR A 20 -33.30 -28.20 -29.99
C THR A 20 -32.85 -29.65 -30.17
N PHE A 21 -31.87 -30.10 -29.39
CA PHE A 21 -31.62 -31.51 -29.12
C PHE A 21 -31.83 -31.78 -27.65
N ALA A 22 -33.00 -32.38 -27.36
CA ALA A 22 -33.24 -33.02 -26.08
C ALA A 22 -32.63 -34.43 -26.15
N GLN A 23 -31.77 -34.76 -25.23
CA GLN A 23 -31.33 -36.13 -25.00
C GLN A 23 -31.56 -36.49 -23.54
N GLU A 24 -32.57 -37.34 -23.33
CA GLU A 24 -32.84 -38.09 -22.10
C GLU A 24 -31.58 -38.90 -21.72
N GLN A 25 -31.13 -38.82 -20.49
CA GLN A 25 -30.32 -39.87 -19.88
C GLN A 25 -30.96 -40.36 -18.60
N GLU A 26 -31.25 -41.62 -18.61
CA GLU A 26 -31.81 -42.45 -17.56
C GLU A 26 -31.01 -42.42 -16.26
N ALA A 27 -31.75 -42.34 -15.18
CA ALA A 27 -31.26 -42.51 -13.82
C ALA A 27 -30.99 -43.98 -13.51
N VAL A 28 -29.76 -44.37 -13.36
CA VAL A 28 -29.36 -45.65 -12.74
C VAL A 28 -29.06 -45.39 -11.26
N ARG A 29 -29.89 -45.95 -10.38
CA ARG A 29 -29.64 -46.06 -8.95
C ARG A 29 -28.79 -47.30 -8.66
N PRO A 30 -27.71 -47.24 -7.90
CA PRO A 30 -27.19 -48.41 -7.21
C PRO A 30 -27.81 -48.51 -5.82
N SER A 31 -28.44 -49.65 -5.57
CA SER A 31 -28.88 -50.17 -4.28
C SER A 31 -27.67 -50.58 -3.43
N GLY A 32 -27.73 -50.32 -2.12
CA GLY A 32 -26.83 -50.93 -1.16
C GLY A 32 -26.52 -50.02 0.04
N VAL A 33 -27.47 -49.90 0.96
CA VAL A 33 -27.22 -49.40 2.32
C VAL A 33 -26.99 -50.59 3.22
N PRO A 34 -25.86 -50.68 3.94
CA PRO A 34 -25.77 -51.51 5.15
C PRO A 34 -26.06 -50.67 6.41
N GLU A 35 -26.84 -51.23 7.28
CA GLU A 35 -27.31 -50.78 8.57
C GLU A 35 -26.17 -50.61 9.59
N PRO A 36 -26.31 -49.78 10.63
CA PRO A 36 -25.23 -49.44 11.56
C PRO A 36 -25.05 -50.46 12.66
N LEU A 37 -23.80 -50.92 12.82
CA LEU A 37 -23.36 -51.73 13.98
C LEU A 37 -23.03 -50.84 15.16
N ALA A 38 -23.35 -51.41 16.35
CA ALA A 38 -23.40 -50.81 17.65
C ALA A 38 -22.09 -50.24 18.20
N LYS A 39 -22.28 -49.25 19.04
CA LYS A 39 -21.46 -48.64 20.07
C LYS A 39 -20.32 -49.49 20.65
N ASP A 40 -19.08 -48.97 20.48
CA ASP A 40 -18.03 -49.18 21.47
C ASP A 40 -17.37 -47.84 21.80
N SER A 41 -17.37 -47.55 23.14
CA SER A 41 -16.82 -46.33 23.71
C SER A 41 -15.28 -46.41 23.74
N PRO A 42 -14.50 -45.41 23.28
CA PRO A 42 -13.05 -45.43 23.47
C PRO A 42 -12.67 -45.01 24.90
N PRO A 43 -11.53 -45.51 25.41
CA PRO A 43 -11.09 -45.26 26.77
C PRO A 43 -10.61 -43.82 26.95
N LYS A 44 -10.78 -43.27 28.17
CA LYS A 44 -10.30 -41.96 28.59
C LYS A 44 -8.79 -41.84 28.42
N ALA A 45 -8.36 -41.08 27.43
CA ALA A 45 -6.97 -40.64 27.28
C ALA A 45 -6.70 -39.52 28.30
N THR A 46 -5.81 -39.78 29.22
CA THR A 46 -5.20 -38.82 30.14
C THR A 46 -4.43 -37.79 29.36
N ARG A 47 -4.92 -36.56 29.44
CA ARG A 47 -4.34 -35.38 28.76
C ARG A 47 -3.07 -34.93 29.46
N ALA A 48 -1.91 -35.43 29.01
CA ALA A 48 -0.63 -34.87 29.39
C ALA A 48 -0.52 -33.43 28.81
N ARG A 49 -0.52 -32.45 29.72
CA ARG A 49 -0.25 -31.04 29.36
C ARG A 49 1.23 -30.90 29.00
N SER A 50 1.57 -30.93 27.73
CA SER A 50 2.86 -30.41 27.28
C SER A 50 2.80 -28.88 27.34
N ARG A 51 3.45 -28.32 28.34
CA ARG A 51 3.75 -26.89 28.42
C ARG A 51 4.86 -26.61 27.42
N HIS A 52 4.52 -26.10 26.24
CA HIS A 52 5.50 -25.37 25.43
C HIS A 52 5.73 -24.01 26.06
N PRO A 53 6.97 -23.60 26.31
CA PRO A 53 7.25 -22.26 26.77
C PRO A 53 7.03 -21.31 25.60
N HIS A 54 5.96 -20.53 25.66
CA HIS A 54 5.87 -19.34 24.81
C HIS A 54 7.01 -18.40 25.22
N ALA A 55 8.04 -18.35 24.39
CA ALA A 55 9.03 -17.30 24.47
C ALA A 55 8.30 -15.96 24.21
N LYS A 56 8.02 -15.25 25.29
CA LYS A 56 7.64 -13.85 25.21
C LYS A 56 8.82 -13.08 24.64
N ILE A 57 8.79 -12.78 23.36
CA ILE A 57 9.64 -11.73 22.80
C ILE A 57 9.14 -10.43 23.43
N LYS A 58 9.77 -10.03 24.51
CA LYS A 58 9.70 -8.68 25.04
C LYS A 58 10.36 -7.77 24.00
N ALA A 59 9.55 -7.13 23.15
CA ALA A 59 9.99 -5.94 22.48
C ALA A 59 10.29 -4.91 23.60
N ALA A 60 11.58 -4.69 23.86
CA ALA A 60 12.03 -3.61 24.71
C ALA A 60 11.76 -2.31 23.92
N SER A 61 10.59 -1.72 24.14
CA SER A 61 10.32 -0.33 23.79
C SER A 61 10.93 0.51 24.88
N THR A 62 12.17 0.91 24.74
CA THR A 62 12.69 2.09 25.41
C THR A 62 12.00 3.29 24.79
N GLU A 63 10.88 3.71 25.40
CA GLU A 63 10.29 5.01 25.16
C GLU A 63 11.16 6.05 25.87
N GLU A 64 12.27 6.46 25.23
CA GLU A 64 12.88 7.73 25.54
C GLU A 64 12.05 8.82 24.87
N GLY A 65 11.42 9.63 25.70
CA GLY A 65 10.71 10.84 25.30
C GLY A 65 11.70 11.91 24.85
N ASP A 66 12.27 11.75 23.67
CA ASP A 66 13.12 12.76 23.03
C ASP A 66 12.23 13.77 22.31
N GLN A 67 11.96 14.88 22.97
CA GLN A 67 11.56 16.11 22.29
C GLN A 67 12.80 16.59 21.51
N VAL A 68 12.85 16.26 20.21
CA VAL A 68 13.92 16.74 19.33
C VAL A 68 13.74 18.23 19.13
N SER A 69 14.49 19.00 19.93
CA SER A 69 14.73 20.41 19.63
C SER A 69 15.37 20.52 18.24
N PRO A 70 15.03 21.55 17.44
CA PRO A 70 15.66 21.72 16.12
C PRO A 70 17.17 21.76 16.29
N PRO A 71 17.94 20.98 15.50
CA PRO A 71 19.39 21.00 15.59
C PRO A 71 19.89 22.41 15.25
N PRO A 72 20.95 22.87 15.92
CA PRO A 72 21.60 24.12 15.54
C PRO A 72 22.10 24.00 14.08
N VAL A 73 21.79 24.98 13.26
CA VAL A 73 21.99 25.02 11.79
C VAL A 73 23.49 25.06 11.39
N SER A 74 24.40 25.02 12.33
CA SER A 74 25.86 25.14 12.12
C SER A 74 26.60 23.81 11.94
N GLY A 75 25.88 22.66 11.83
CA GLY A 75 26.50 21.35 11.67
C GLY A 75 26.33 20.82 10.22
N GLY A 76 27.27 19.97 9.78
CA GLY A 76 27.16 19.22 8.53
C GLY A 76 25.92 18.31 8.50
N VAL A 77 25.76 17.55 7.41
CA VAL A 77 24.65 16.60 7.25
C VAL A 77 24.59 15.65 8.45
N PRO A 78 23.42 15.46 9.07
CA PRO A 78 23.26 14.52 10.18
C PRO A 78 23.67 13.10 9.78
N ALA A 79 24.37 12.42 10.67
CA ALA A 79 24.71 11.01 10.47
C ALA A 79 23.43 10.16 10.40
N THR A 80 23.41 9.16 9.51
CA THR A 80 22.30 8.25 9.37
C THR A 80 22.78 6.82 9.14
N GLY A 81 22.09 5.86 9.78
CA GLY A 81 22.25 4.42 9.56
C GLY A 81 21.61 3.91 8.27
N ALA A 82 20.88 4.75 7.56
CA ALA A 82 20.25 4.38 6.28
C ALA A 82 21.28 4.01 5.21
N ARG A 83 20.96 3.02 4.41
CA ARG A 83 21.80 2.61 3.28
C ARG A 83 21.67 3.59 2.12
N SER A 84 20.45 4.04 1.82
CA SER A 84 20.20 5.02 0.76
C SER A 84 19.32 6.15 1.30
N VAL A 85 19.67 7.39 0.92
CA VAL A 85 18.92 8.60 1.27
C VAL A 85 18.78 9.48 0.03
N MET A 86 17.62 10.10 -0.12
CA MET A 86 17.38 11.19 -1.06
C MET A 86 16.61 12.30 -0.37
N MET A 87 17.11 13.53 -0.43
CA MET A 87 16.41 14.72 0.06
C MET A 87 16.24 15.70 -1.08
N VAL A 88 15.02 16.17 -1.27
CA VAL A 88 14.68 17.11 -2.33
C VAL A 88 13.82 18.25 -1.81
N ASP A 89 13.95 19.40 -2.45
CA ASP A 89 12.93 20.45 -2.39
C ASP A 89 11.64 19.91 -3.03
N ALA A 90 10.55 19.89 -2.27
CA ALA A 90 9.30 19.24 -2.71
C ALA A 90 8.68 19.95 -3.92
N ARG A 91 8.84 21.27 -4.03
CA ARG A 91 8.27 22.09 -5.08
C ARG A 91 9.07 22.00 -6.39
N THR A 92 10.39 22.14 -6.31
CA THR A 92 11.26 22.22 -7.50
C THR A 92 11.87 20.88 -7.92
N GLY A 93 11.99 19.94 -6.99
CA GLY A 93 12.72 18.68 -7.19
C GLY A 93 14.23 18.81 -7.07
N LYS A 94 14.74 20.02 -6.73
CA LYS A 94 16.17 20.22 -6.52
C LYS A 94 16.69 19.27 -5.44
N THR A 95 17.75 18.53 -5.76
CA THR A 95 18.46 17.70 -4.78
C THR A 95 19.12 18.58 -3.72
N LEU A 96 18.85 18.27 -2.47
CA LEU A 96 19.44 18.94 -1.30
C LEU A 96 20.51 18.07 -0.65
N TYR A 97 20.29 16.75 -0.64
CA TYR A 97 21.25 15.77 -0.15
C TYR A 97 20.95 14.40 -0.75
N GLU A 98 21.99 13.63 -1.02
CA GLU A 98 21.87 12.24 -1.46
C GLU A 98 22.97 11.35 -0.90
N LYS A 99 22.64 10.09 -0.68
CA LYS A 99 23.56 9.01 -0.30
C LYS A 99 23.07 7.74 -1.00
N ASN A 100 23.86 7.17 -1.89
CA ASN A 100 23.50 5.95 -2.64
C ASN A 100 22.08 6.02 -3.22
N ALA A 101 21.66 7.20 -3.73
CA ALA A 101 20.28 7.48 -4.07
C ALA A 101 19.75 6.61 -5.22
N ASP A 102 20.63 6.15 -6.11
CA ASP A 102 20.32 5.32 -7.28
C ASP A 102 20.46 3.81 -7.01
N GLU A 103 20.92 3.43 -5.82
CA GLU A 103 21.03 2.02 -5.45
C GLU A 103 19.66 1.35 -5.45
N ILE A 104 19.53 0.29 -6.23
CA ILE A 104 18.30 -0.52 -6.35
C ILE A 104 18.08 -1.31 -5.06
N ARG A 105 16.90 -1.12 -4.45
CA ARG A 105 16.54 -1.72 -3.17
C ARG A 105 15.06 -2.09 -3.09
N PRO A 106 14.68 -3.03 -2.22
CA PRO A 106 13.28 -3.22 -1.87
C PRO A 106 12.71 -1.94 -1.20
N ALA A 107 11.59 -1.45 -1.70
CA ALA A 107 10.93 -0.24 -1.21
C ALA A 107 9.98 -0.50 -0.03
N ALA A 108 9.61 -1.75 0.21
CA ALA A 108 8.56 -2.12 1.15
C ALA A 108 7.26 -1.29 0.90
N SER A 109 6.49 -1.03 1.94
CA SER A 109 5.22 -0.30 1.81
C SER A 109 5.35 1.19 1.44
N THR A 110 6.56 1.74 1.26
CA THR A 110 6.70 3.13 0.79
C THR A 110 6.15 3.30 -0.64
N GLN A 111 6.19 2.25 -1.46
CA GLN A 111 5.59 2.26 -2.81
C GLN A 111 4.06 2.45 -2.81
N LYS A 112 3.38 2.29 -1.67
CA LYS A 112 1.94 2.58 -1.55
C LYS A 112 1.60 4.05 -1.82
N LEU A 113 2.59 4.95 -1.86
CA LEU A 113 2.38 6.31 -2.37
C LEU A 113 2.05 6.32 -3.86
N LEU A 114 2.69 5.47 -4.66
CA LEU A 114 2.35 5.32 -6.07
C LEU A 114 0.98 4.67 -6.24
N THR A 115 0.68 3.64 -5.43
CA THR A 115 -0.66 3.05 -5.40
C THR A 115 -1.72 4.11 -5.11
N ALA A 116 -1.53 4.93 -4.08
CA ALA A 116 -2.45 6.01 -3.72
C ALA A 116 -2.54 7.08 -4.82
N LEU A 117 -1.44 7.42 -5.46
CA LEU A 117 -1.41 8.40 -6.55
C LEU A 117 -2.27 7.94 -7.72
N ILE A 118 -2.12 6.71 -8.20
CA ILE A 118 -2.92 6.14 -9.29
C ILE A 118 -4.41 6.12 -8.91
N ILE A 119 -4.75 5.69 -7.69
CA ILE A 119 -6.14 5.68 -7.22
C ILE A 119 -6.73 7.10 -7.19
N THR A 120 -5.98 8.10 -6.75
CA THR A 120 -6.47 9.50 -6.72
C THR A 120 -6.55 10.13 -8.10
N GLU A 121 -5.65 9.79 -9.02
CA GLU A 121 -5.67 10.26 -10.41
C GLU A 121 -6.82 9.63 -11.21
N HIS A 122 -7.19 8.38 -10.92
CA HIS A 122 -8.39 7.75 -11.49
C HIS A 122 -9.67 8.47 -11.06
N GLY A 123 -9.70 9.06 -9.87
CA GLY A 123 -10.85 9.79 -9.35
C GLY A 123 -11.93 8.87 -8.76
N PHE A 124 -13.19 9.34 -8.80
CA PHE A 124 -14.37 8.62 -8.29
C PHE A 124 -14.18 8.11 -6.85
N LEU A 125 -13.60 8.94 -5.97
CA LEU A 125 -13.22 8.57 -4.61
C LEU A 125 -14.43 8.31 -3.69
N ASP A 126 -15.60 8.79 -4.03
CA ASP A 126 -16.89 8.56 -3.38
C ASP A 126 -17.59 7.27 -3.80
N GLN A 127 -17.08 6.58 -4.82
CA GLN A 127 -17.68 5.33 -5.31
C GLN A 127 -17.48 4.18 -4.32
N PRO A 128 -18.49 3.27 -4.22
CA PRO A 128 -18.40 2.09 -3.39
C PRO A 128 -17.46 1.05 -4.01
N VAL A 129 -16.61 0.46 -3.19
CA VAL A 129 -15.71 -0.64 -3.52
C VAL A 129 -16.16 -1.87 -2.75
N ARG A 130 -16.49 -2.94 -3.46
CA ARG A 130 -16.83 -4.23 -2.85
C ARG A 130 -15.56 -5.06 -2.65
N VAL A 131 -15.39 -5.58 -1.45
CA VAL A 131 -14.27 -6.48 -1.10
C VAL A 131 -14.50 -7.87 -1.67
N GLU A 132 -13.49 -8.43 -2.31
CA GLU A 132 -13.47 -9.81 -2.79
C GLU A 132 -12.58 -10.69 -1.92
N PHE A 133 -12.77 -12.02 -2.02
CA PHE A 133 -11.95 -12.97 -1.26
C PHE A 133 -10.45 -12.84 -1.60
N SER A 134 -10.12 -12.63 -2.86
CA SER A 134 -8.75 -12.43 -3.35
C SER A 134 -8.02 -11.26 -2.69
N ASP A 135 -8.75 -10.20 -2.30
CA ASP A 135 -8.18 -9.03 -1.62
C ASP A 135 -7.64 -9.38 -0.25
N THR A 136 -8.29 -10.35 0.43
CA THR A 136 -7.96 -10.75 1.81
C THR A 136 -6.76 -11.69 1.93
N LEU A 137 -6.21 -12.15 0.81
CA LEU A 137 -5.09 -13.11 0.78
C LEU A 137 -3.72 -12.47 1.02
N ALA A 138 -3.64 -11.18 1.33
CA ALA A 138 -2.37 -10.50 1.61
C ALA A 138 -1.97 -10.64 3.09
N GLU A 139 -0.75 -11.11 3.36
CA GLU A 139 -0.13 -11.19 4.68
C GLU A 139 1.18 -10.39 4.70
N PRO A 140 1.70 -9.95 5.88
CA PRO A 140 1.02 -9.75 7.17
C PRO A 140 0.22 -8.44 7.19
N VAL A 141 0.09 -7.67 8.15
CA VAL A 141 -0.55 -6.30 8.26
C VAL A 141 -1.82 -6.15 7.44
N LYS A 142 -2.95 -6.53 8.03
CA LYS A 142 -4.29 -6.40 7.43
C LYS A 142 -5.20 -5.49 8.26
N LEU A 143 -6.13 -4.83 7.60
CA LEU A 143 -7.27 -4.19 8.25
C LEU A 143 -8.32 -5.23 8.62
N ASN A 144 -8.27 -6.41 8.00
CA ASN A 144 -9.21 -7.51 8.09
C ASN A 144 -10.62 -7.14 7.56
N ILE A 145 -10.64 -6.44 6.43
CA ILE A 145 -11.87 -6.29 5.63
C ILE A 145 -12.33 -7.67 5.13
N LYS A 146 -13.64 -7.85 5.04
CA LYS A 146 -14.22 -9.17 4.73
C LYS A 146 -14.82 -9.23 3.34
N PRO A 147 -14.76 -10.37 2.67
CA PRO A 147 -15.45 -10.56 1.39
C PRO A 147 -16.93 -10.22 1.52
N GLY A 148 -17.43 -9.45 0.57
CA GLY A 148 -18.80 -8.94 0.56
C GLY A 148 -19.00 -7.59 1.25
N ASP A 149 -18.09 -7.16 2.13
CA ASP A 149 -18.11 -5.80 2.68
C ASP A 149 -18.01 -4.76 1.55
N THR A 150 -18.62 -3.61 1.78
CA THR A 150 -18.54 -2.46 0.86
C THR A 150 -18.10 -1.22 1.62
N TYR A 151 -17.13 -0.49 1.05
CA TYR A 151 -16.58 0.75 1.60
C TYR A 151 -16.51 1.82 0.52
N GLN A 152 -16.52 3.10 0.90
CA GLN A 152 -16.15 4.15 -0.05
C GLN A 152 -14.64 4.06 -0.37
N ARG A 153 -14.28 4.30 -1.64
CA ARG A 153 -12.88 4.26 -2.09
C ARG A 153 -12.00 5.21 -1.27
N ILE A 154 -12.50 6.39 -0.92
CA ILE A 154 -11.78 7.36 -0.10
C ILE A 154 -11.49 6.83 1.31
N ASP A 155 -12.38 6.04 1.92
CA ASP A 155 -12.15 5.52 3.28
C ASP A 155 -11.10 4.41 3.27
N LEU A 156 -11.10 3.57 2.24
CA LEU A 156 -10.02 2.60 2.01
C LEU A 156 -8.69 3.30 1.73
N LEU A 157 -8.67 4.37 0.95
CA LEU A 157 -7.48 5.16 0.67
C LEU A 157 -6.91 5.82 1.95
N ARG A 158 -7.77 6.35 2.81
CA ARG A 158 -7.38 6.89 4.12
C ARG A 158 -6.73 5.81 4.99
N ALA A 159 -7.36 4.63 5.08
CA ALA A 159 -6.80 3.51 5.82
C ALA A 159 -5.45 3.05 5.22
N LEU A 160 -5.33 2.99 3.89
CA LEU A 160 -4.10 2.62 3.17
C LEU A 160 -2.92 3.51 3.57
N LEU A 161 -3.12 4.81 3.58
CA LEU A 161 -2.05 5.77 3.82
C LEU A 161 -1.71 5.90 5.31
N VAL A 162 -2.70 5.80 6.21
CA VAL A 162 -2.49 5.93 7.66
C VAL A 162 -1.95 4.63 8.27
N LYS A 163 -2.60 3.49 8.03
CA LYS A 163 -2.28 2.21 8.70
C LYS A 163 -1.51 1.23 7.81
N SER A 164 -1.47 1.48 6.50
CA SER A 164 -0.73 0.66 5.53
C SER A 164 -1.22 -0.79 5.35
N PRO A 165 -2.51 -1.13 5.45
CA PRO A 165 -2.98 -2.51 5.33
C PRO A 165 -2.80 -3.06 3.91
N ASN A 166 -2.35 -4.32 3.83
CA ASN A 166 -2.04 -4.97 2.56
C ASN A 166 -3.31 -5.48 1.84
N ASP A 167 -4.33 -5.92 2.58
CA ASP A 167 -5.64 -6.30 2.06
C ASP A 167 -6.34 -5.11 1.39
N VAL A 168 -6.27 -3.93 1.99
CA VAL A 168 -6.81 -2.70 1.40
C VAL A 168 -6.05 -2.29 0.13
N ALA A 169 -4.72 -2.44 0.12
CA ALA A 169 -3.94 -2.14 -1.08
C ALA A 169 -4.35 -3.02 -2.27
N ARG A 170 -4.57 -4.32 -2.04
CA ARG A 170 -5.05 -5.26 -3.06
C ARG A 170 -6.46 -4.93 -3.51
N CYS A 171 -7.37 -4.65 -2.57
CA CYS A 171 -8.74 -4.29 -2.85
C CYS A 171 -8.83 -3.05 -3.77
N LEU A 172 -8.13 -1.99 -3.42
CA LEU A 172 -8.08 -0.77 -4.24
C LEU A 172 -7.43 -0.99 -5.60
N ALA A 173 -6.38 -1.79 -5.68
CA ALA A 173 -5.70 -2.10 -6.94
C ALA A 173 -6.59 -2.90 -7.90
N ARG A 174 -7.25 -3.97 -7.39
CA ARG A 174 -8.21 -4.76 -8.18
C ARG A 174 -9.40 -3.91 -8.61
N ASP A 175 -9.96 -3.12 -7.72
CA ASP A 175 -11.08 -2.22 -8.03
C ASP A 175 -10.72 -1.20 -9.12
N ASN A 176 -9.48 -0.70 -9.13
CA ASN A 176 -9.00 0.28 -10.10
C ASN A 176 -8.71 -0.31 -11.49
N ALA A 177 -8.06 -1.47 -11.55
CA ALA A 177 -7.50 -2.03 -12.79
C ALA A 177 -8.03 -3.42 -13.15
N GLY A 178 -8.96 -3.98 -12.37
CA GLY A 178 -9.53 -5.31 -12.60
C GLY A 178 -8.69 -6.46 -12.04
N SER A 179 -7.35 -6.33 -11.97
CA SER A 179 -6.46 -7.32 -11.38
C SER A 179 -5.23 -6.67 -10.73
N ILE A 180 -4.51 -7.46 -9.93
CA ILE A 180 -3.24 -7.02 -9.32
C ILE A 180 -2.15 -6.83 -10.38
N GLU A 181 -2.12 -7.70 -11.37
CA GLU A 181 -1.16 -7.69 -12.47
C GLU A 181 -1.37 -6.46 -13.35
N ALA A 182 -2.61 -6.17 -13.75
CA ALA A 182 -2.93 -4.97 -14.53
C ALA A 182 -2.62 -3.68 -13.73
N PHE A 183 -2.84 -3.70 -12.42
CA PHE A 183 -2.46 -2.57 -11.57
C PHE A 183 -0.94 -2.41 -11.45
N ALA A 184 -0.18 -3.50 -11.40
CA ALA A 184 1.28 -3.46 -11.40
C ALA A 184 1.82 -2.87 -12.72
N GLU A 185 1.21 -3.20 -13.86
CA GLU A 185 1.53 -2.58 -15.15
C GLU A 185 1.25 -1.07 -15.12
N ALA A 186 0.10 -0.65 -14.59
CA ALA A 186 -0.23 0.77 -14.39
C ALA A 186 0.78 1.47 -13.47
N MET A 187 1.23 0.81 -12.39
CA MET A 187 2.29 1.34 -11.52
C MET A 187 3.59 1.56 -12.29
N ASN A 188 4.02 0.58 -13.08
CA ASN A 188 5.25 0.67 -13.85
C ASN A 188 5.16 1.73 -14.95
N GLN A 189 4.01 1.82 -15.62
CA GLN A 189 3.76 2.88 -16.60
C GLN A 189 3.82 4.26 -15.93
N ARG A 190 3.09 4.45 -14.83
CA ARG A 190 3.03 5.74 -14.14
C ARG A 190 4.39 6.15 -13.57
N ALA A 191 5.17 5.20 -13.03
CA ALA A 191 6.54 5.47 -12.59
C ALA A 191 7.41 6.02 -13.74
N ARG A 192 7.38 5.38 -14.91
CA ARG A 192 8.12 5.87 -16.10
C ARG A 192 7.66 7.26 -16.53
N GLU A 193 6.37 7.52 -16.57
CA GLU A 193 5.81 8.84 -16.92
C GLU A 193 6.28 9.94 -15.97
N LEU A 194 6.48 9.61 -14.69
CA LEU A 194 7.02 10.53 -13.69
C LEU A 194 8.55 10.73 -13.83
N GLY A 195 9.23 9.85 -14.55
CA GLY A 195 10.69 9.82 -14.66
C GLY A 195 11.38 8.92 -13.63
N ALA A 196 10.64 8.08 -12.90
CA ALA A 196 11.16 7.08 -11.97
C ALA A 196 11.51 5.78 -12.75
N THR A 197 12.68 5.77 -13.40
CA THR A 197 13.07 4.75 -14.38
C THR A 197 13.88 3.60 -13.81
N HIS A 198 14.33 3.69 -12.56
CA HIS A 198 15.05 2.64 -11.83
C HIS A 198 14.14 1.90 -10.85
N SER A 199 12.88 1.69 -11.25
CA SER A 199 11.87 1.02 -10.43
C SER A 199 11.13 -0.02 -11.24
N HIS A 200 10.77 -1.12 -10.56
CA HIS A 200 9.86 -2.12 -11.10
C HIS A 200 8.94 -2.62 -9.97
N PHE A 201 7.64 -2.53 -10.20
CA PHE A 201 6.60 -2.88 -9.25
C PHE A 201 5.84 -4.10 -9.74
N VAL A 202 5.61 -5.08 -8.85
CA VAL A 202 4.91 -6.35 -9.14
C VAL A 202 3.61 -6.46 -8.36
N ASN A 203 3.51 -5.73 -7.24
CA ASN A 203 2.29 -5.70 -6.42
C ASN A 203 2.03 -4.30 -5.85
N PRO A 204 0.79 -3.97 -5.44
CA PRO A 204 0.43 -2.63 -4.95
C PRO A 204 0.86 -2.36 -3.51
N ASN A 205 1.30 -3.37 -2.77
CA ASN A 205 1.46 -3.29 -1.32
C ASN A 205 2.92 -3.25 -0.83
N GLY A 206 3.89 -3.63 -1.65
CA GLY A 206 5.31 -3.63 -1.31
C GLY A 206 5.80 -4.86 -0.54
N LEU A 207 5.04 -5.95 -0.58
CA LEU A 207 5.53 -7.24 -0.09
C LEU A 207 6.62 -7.79 -1.01
N PRO A 208 7.64 -8.48 -0.45
CA PRO A 208 8.74 -8.98 -1.24
C PRO A 208 8.28 -9.98 -2.31
N VAL A 209 8.66 -9.73 -3.55
CA VAL A 209 8.55 -10.68 -4.64
C VAL A 209 9.77 -10.53 -5.56
N PRO A 210 10.21 -11.58 -6.26
CA PRO A 210 11.29 -11.47 -7.23
C PRO A 210 11.01 -10.39 -8.28
N GLY A 211 12.02 -9.61 -8.62
CA GLY A 211 11.92 -8.55 -9.62
C GLY A 211 11.32 -7.23 -9.15
N GLN A 212 10.84 -7.12 -7.89
CA GLN A 212 10.31 -5.87 -7.36
C GLN A 212 11.40 -5.04 -6.69
N TYR A 213 11.59 -3.81 -7.15
CA TYR A 213 12.60 -2.88 -6.61
C TYR A 213 12.26 -1.41 -6.92
N SER A 214 12.99 -0.51 -6.24
CA SER A 214 13.02 0.92 -6.52
C SER A 214 14.35 1.52 -6.06
N SER A 215 14.51 2.82 -6.18
CA SER A 215 15.63 3.58 -5.63
C SER A 215 15.14 4.74 -4.75
N ALA A 216 16.03 5.31 -3.92
CA ALA A 216 15.66 6.48 -3.12
C ALA A 216 15.34 7.68 -4.00
N ARG A 217 16.04 7.83 -5.13
CA ARG A 217 15.76 8.88 -6.12
C ARG A 217 14.38 8.70 -6.74
N ASP A 218 14.07 7.53 -7.26
CA ASP A 218 12.77 7.25 -7.88
C ASP A 218 11.61 7.43 -6.90
N LEU A 219 11.78 6.94 -5.67
CA LEU A 219 10.77 7.15 -4.63
C LEU A 219 10.60 8.63 -4.26
N SER A 220 11.65 9.47 -4.38
CA SER A 220 11.52 10.90 -4.19
C SER A 220 10.71 11.58 -5.30
N ILE A 221 10.85 11.11 -6.53
CA ILE A 221 10.04 11.56 -7.69
C ILE A 221 8.56 11.20 -7.48
N ILE A 222 8.29 9.94 -7.15
CA ILE A 222 6.94 9.46 -6.83
C ILE A 222 6.35 10.22 -5.64
N ALA A 223 7.14 10.42 -4.58
CA ALA A 223 6.72 11.14 -3.39
C ALA A 223 6.38 12.60 -3.68
N ARG A 224 7.10 13.28 -4.57
CA ARG A 224 6.79 14.65 -5.00
C ARG A 224 5.44 14.71 -5.71
N ALA A 225 5.18 13.79 -6.64
CA ALA A 225 3.89 13.72 -7.32
C ALA A 225 2.74 13.47 -6.32
N ALA A 226 2.95 12.54 -5.37
CA ALA A 226 1.99 12.28 -4.30
C ALA A 226 1.81 13.48 -3.36
N TYR A 227 2.87 14.22 -3.03
CA TYR A 227 2.82 15.42 -2.18
C TYR A 227 2.10 16.58 -2.85
N ALA A 228 2.19 16.69 -4.18
CA ALA A 228 1.44 17.68 -4.95
C ALA A 228 -0.07 17.40 -4.99
N ASN A 229 -0.48 16.14 -4.77
CA ASN A 229 -1.90 15.76 -4.74
C ASN A 229 -2.56 16.19 -3.42
N PRO A 230 -3.56 17.09 -3.44
CA PRO A 230 -4.17 17.63 -2.21
C PRO A 230 -4.87 16.56 -1.37
N THR A 231 -5.49 15.56 -2.00
CA THR A 231 -6.15 14.46 -1.30
C THR A 231 -5.14 13.62 -0.53
N ILE A 232 -4.04 13.21 -1.18
CA ILE A 232 -2.98 12.44 -0.50
C ILE A 232 -2.39 13.27 0.63
N ARG A 233 -2.07 14.53 0.38
CA ARG A 233 -1.46 15.42 1.37
C ARG A 233 -2.32 15.61 2.60
N SER A 234 -3.65 15.73 2.43
CA SER A 234 -4.59 15.85 3.55
C SER A 234 -4.71 14.57 4.40
N ILE A 235 -4.36 13.41 3.85
CA ILE A 235 -4.46 12.12 4.55
C ILE A 235 -3.15 11.75 5.26
N VAL A 236 -2.00 11.92 4.58
CA VAL A 236 -0.70 11.46 5.13
C VAL A 236 -0.25 12.25 6.35
N CYS A 237 -0.79 13.45 6.58
CA CYS A 237 -0.53 14.28 7.76
C CYS A 237 -1.38 13.89 8.99
N LEU A 238 -2.39 13.03 8.84
CA LEU A 238 -3.24 12.61 9.95
C LEU A 238 -2.47 11.73 10.94
N PRO A 239 -2.40 12.08 12.23
CA PRO A 239 -1.73 11.23 13.22
C PRO A 239 -2.53 9.96 13.52
N GLN A 240 -3.84 10.00 13.31
CA GLN A 240 -4.78 8.90 13.52
C GLN A 240 -6.04 9.08 12.67
N LEU A 241 -6.80 7.98 12.51
CA LEU A 241 -8.02 7.92 11.71
C LEU A 241 -9.04 6.98 12.37
N ALA A 242 -10.26 7.43 12.59
CA ALA A 242 -11.38 6.58 12.96
C ALA A 242 -11.91 5.85 11.71
N PHE A 243 -11.69 4.55 11.60
CA PHE A 243 -12.16 3.73 10.50
C PHE A 243 -13.42 2.97 10.88
N ARG A 244 -14.51 3.15 10.11
CA ARG A 244 -15.77 2.46 10.31
C ARG A 244 -15.87 1.24 9.42
N TYR A 245 -16.01 0.06 10.02
CA TYR A 245 -16.24 -1.19 9.31
C TYR A 245 -17.68 -1.31 8.80
N ALA A 246 -17.91 -2.13 7.78
CA ALA A 246 -19.23 -2.38 7.19
C ALA A 246 -20.26 -2.88 8.23
N ASN A 247 -19.83 -3.57 9.28
CA ASN A 247 -20.69 -4.02 10.39
C ASN A 247 -20.99 -2.91 11.42
N GLY A 248 -20.63 -1.64 11.14
CA GLY A 248 -20.85 -0.49 11.99
C GLY A 248 -19.82 -0.25 13.10
N ARG A 249 -18.92 -1.21 13.36
CA ARG A 249 -17.86 -1.05 14.39
C ARG A 249 -16.83 0.00 13.90
N THR A 250 -16.43 0.87 14.80
CA THR A 250 -15.34 1.84 14.56
C THR A 250 -14.05 1.40 15.25
N ARG A 251 -12.93 1.60 14.61
CA ARG A 251 -11.59 1.37 15.15
C ARG A 251 -10.69 2.58 14.86
N GLU A 252 -9.99 3.02 15.90
CA GLU A 252 -8.95 4.02 15.75
C GLU A 252 -7.70 3.39 15.10
N LEU A 253 -7.24 3.98 14.01
CA LEU A 253 -6.03 3.59 13.29
C LEU A 253 -4.96 4.65 13.51
N GLU A 254 -3.89 4.30 14.19
CA GLU A 254 -2.74 5.18 14.35
C GLU A 254 -1.89 5.20 13.07
N ASN A 255 -1.40 6.39 12.71
CA ASN A 255 -0.46 6.52 11.61
C ASN A 255 0.86 5.81 11.95
N THR A 256 1.37 5.07 10.98
CA THR A 256 2.63 4.34 11.12
C THR A 256 3.85 5.25 11.13
N ASN A 257 3.74 6.49 10.67
CA ASN A 257 4.81 7.48 10.67
C ASN A 257 4.93 8.17 12.04
N LYS A 258 5.87 7.69 12.86
CA LYS A 258 6.10 8.24 14.20
C LYS A 258 6.73 9.66 14.18
N VAL A 259 7.30 10.10 13.05
CA VAL A 259 7.88 11.47 12.94
C VAL A 259 6.79 12.54 13.03
N LEU A 260 5.54 12.23 12.62
CA LEU A 260 4.39 13.13 12.78
C LEU A 260 4.16 13.58 14.23
N ARG A 261 4.52 12.73 15.22
CA ARG A 261 4.37 13.06 16.64
C ARG A 261 5.64 13.63 17.27
N ARG A 262 6.78 13.55 16.56
CA ARG A 262 8.09 13.96 17.05
C ARG A 262 8.53 15.31 16.54
N SER A 263 8.09 15.70 15.36
CA SER A 263 8.48 16.95 14.72
C SER A 263 7.23 17.75 14.32
N PRO A 264 7.10 19.00 14.80
CA PRO A 264 5.97 19.87 14.44
C PRO A 264 6.00 20.29 12.96
N TYR A 265 7.12 20.08 12.29
CA TYR A 265 7.30 20.40 10.88
C TYR A 265 6.95 19.25 9.95
N CYS A 266 6.85 18.01 10.49
CA CYS A 266 6.51 16.85 9.69
C CYS A 266 5.03 16.84 9.31
N ASN A 267 4.74 16.64 8.01
CA ASN A 267 3.39 16.60 7.48
C ASN A 267 3.11 15.37 6.59
N GLY A 268 3.89 14.32 6.72
CA GLY A 268 3.72 13.04 5.98
C GLY A 268 5.03 12.24 5.96
N MET A 269 5.16 11.16 5.21
CA MET A 269 4.23 10.62 4.24
C MET A 269 3.96 9.12 4.47
N LYS A 270 4.97 8.22 4.25
CA LYS A 270 4.73 6.78 4.24
C LYS A 270 5.91 5.97 4.76
N THR A 271 5.59 4.97 5.58
CA THR A 271 6.56 4.03 6.15
C THR A 271 6.55 2.71 5.40
N GLY A 272 7.63 1.96 5.50
CA GLY A 272 7.74 0.60 5.02
C GLY A 272 8.70 -0.22 5.89
N TYR A 273 8.40 -1.51 6.02
CA TYR A 273 9.30 -2.48 6.64
C TYR A 273 9.06 -3.86 6.05
N THR A 274 10.12 -4.53 5.69
CA THR A 274 10.22 -5.98 5.50
C THR A 274 11.60 -6.41 5.94
N GLU A 275 11.83 -7.68 6.23
CA GLU A 275 13.17 -8.16 6.58
C GLU A 275 14.19 -7.84 5.48
N ALA A 276 13.81 -7.99 4.21
CA ALA A 276 14.68 -7.72 3.07
C ALA A 276 14.96 -6.22 2.87
N ALA A 277 14.00 -5.35 3.16
CA ALA A 277 14.14 -3.90 2.96
C ALA A 277 14.80 -3.18 4.14
N GLY A 278 14.70 -3.72 5.36
CA GLY A 278 14.92 -2.96 6.58
C GLY A 278 13.83 -1.91 6.78
N HIS A 279 14.07 -0.95 7.64
CA HIS A 279 13.16 0.18 7.81
C HIS A 279 13.30 1.17 6.65
N CYS A 280 12.16 1.53 6.07
CA CYS A 280 12.04 2.52 5.00
C CYS A 280 11.04 3.60 5.42
N LEU A 281 11.35 4.85 5.09
CA LEU A 281 10.48 5.98 5.40
C LEU A 281 10.60 7.05 4.31
N ILE A 282 9.47 7.51 3.83
CA ILE A 282 9.37 8.77 3.09
C ILE A 282 8.72 9.77 4.05
N CYS A 283 9.43 10.83 4.34
CA CYS A 283 9.02 11.88 5.25
C CYS A 283 8.93 13.21 4.50
N SER A 284 7.92 14.00 4.76
CA SER A 284 7.81 15.36 4.26
C SER A 284 7.67 16.35 5.40
N GLY A 285 8.14 17.57 5.18
CA GLY A 285 8.00 18.64 6.14
C GLY A 285 7.98 20.00 5.49
N SER A 286 7.39 20.94 6.22
CA SER A 286 7.12 22.29 5.73
C SER A 286 7.43 23.35 6.78
N ARG A 287 7.98 24.46 6.32
CA ARG A 287 8.02 25.74 6.99
C ARG A 287 7.78 26.87 6.00
N PRO A 288 7.52 28.12 6.43
CA PRO A 288 7.34 29.23 5.51
C PRO A 288 8.47 29.33 4.48
N GLY A 289 8.10 29.26 3.20
CA GLY A 289 9.01 29.34 2.07
C GLY A 289 9.79 28.06 1.73
N ARG A 290 9.59 26.95 2.45
CA ARG A 290 10.33 25.70 2.20
C ARG A 290 9.55 24.44 2.54
N ASP A 291 9.39 23.59 1.52
CA ASP A 291 8.84 22.24 1.63
C ASP A 291 9.91 21.25 1.18
N ILE A 292 10.14 20.20 1.96
CA ILE A 292 11.11 19.17 1.60
C ILE A 292 10.52 17.75 1.72
N ILE A 293 11.12 16.84 0.98
CA ILE A 293 10.86 15.40 1.08
C ILE A 293 12.18 14.70 1.35
N VAL A 294 12.17 13.79 2.30
CA VAL A 294 13.30 12.93 2.68
C VAL A 294 12.89 11.48 2.49
N VAL A 295 13.63 10.75 1.67
CA VAL A 295 13.51 9.30 1.49
C VAL A 295 14.67 8.63 2.21
N VAL A 296 14.36 7.68 3.09
CA VAL A 296 15.31 6.88 3.87
C VAL A 296 15.02 5.41 3.59
N LEU A 297 16.00 4.65 3.06
CA LEU A 297 15.85 3.23 2.75
C LEU A 297 16.93 2.40 3.44
N GLY A 298 16.52 1.23 3.94
CA GLY A 298 17.44 0.25 4.51
C GLY A 298 18.07 0.70 5.83
N ASP A 299 17.35 1.47 6.64
CA ASP A 299 17.79 1.78 8.00
C ASP A 299 17.58 0.56 8.91
N SER A 300 18.56 0.31 9.78
CA SER A 300 18.53 -0.87 10.63
C SER A 300 17.74 -0.67 11.92
N THR A 301 17.87 0.49 12.58
CA THR A 301 17.37 0.67 13.96
C THR A 301 16.84 2.07 14.29
N ALA A 302 17.29 3.12 13.59
CA ALA A 302 17.11 4.50 14.02
C ALA A 302 16.29 5.36 13.05
N VAL A 303 15.51 4.75 12.16
CA VAL A 303 14.80 5.42 11.06
C VAL A 303 14.02 6.67 11.51
N TRP A 304 13.42 6.66 12.69
CA TRP A 304 12.63 7.78 13.19
C TRP A 304 13.50 8.97 13.59
N ARG A 305 14.61 8.69 14.30
CA ARG A 305 15.59 9.70 14.70
C ARG A 305 16.30 10.27 13.47
N ASP A 306 16.77 9.39 12.60
CA ASP A 306 17.55 9.77 11.42
C ASP A 306 16.69 10.59 10.44
N ALA A 307 15.44 10.16 10.18
CA ALA A 307 14.53 10.93 9.35
C ALA A 307 14.15 12.28 9.98
N SER A 308 13.93 12.34 11.31
CA SER A 308 13.64 13.59 11.98
C SER A 308 14.82 14.57 11.91
N ALA A 309 16.04 14.07 12.11
CA ALA A 309 17.26 14.89 12.05
C ALA A 309 17.49 15.42 10.63
N LEU A 310 17.39 14.55 9.61
CA LEU A 310 17.50 14.93 8.20
C LEU A 310 16.43 15.94 7.81
N LEU A 311 15.17 15.71 8.23
CA LEU A 311 14.06 16.62 7.96
C LEU A 311 14.32 18.00 8.55
N SER A 312 14.69 18.06 9.85
CA SER A 312 15.00 19.31 10.51
C SER A 312 16.18 20.01 9.85
N TRP A 313 17.28 19.30 9.60
CA TRP A 313 18.45 19.87 8.93
C TRP A 313 18.08 20.45 7.55
N GLY A 314 17.38 19.69 6.71
CA GLY A 314 17.00 20.13 5.36
C GLY A 314 16.03 21.30 5.34
N LEU A 315 15.18 21.45 6.36
CA LEU A 315 14.31 22.62 6.48
C LEU A 315 15.07 23.90 6.84
N TRP A 316 16.20 23.80 7.56
CA TRP A 316 16.93 24.94 8.08
C TRP A 316 18.25 25.25 7.37
N MET A 317 18.70 24.40 6.44
CA MET A 317 19.89 24.65 5.61
C MET A 317 19.72 25.83 4.65
#